data_80b6fd6e45a120826edd60e5a3c9ad73
#
_entry.id   80b6fd6e45a120826edd60e5a3c9ad73
#
_cell.length_a   1.000
_cell.length_b   1.000
_cell.length_c   1.000
_cell.angle_alpha   90.00
_cell.angle_beta   90.00
_cell.angle_gamma   90.00
#
_symmetry.space_group_name_H-M   'P 1'
#
loop_
_entity.id
_entity.type
_entity.pdbx_description
1 polymer ?
#
loop_
_entity_poly.entity_id
_entity_poly.type
_entity_poly.pdbx_seq_one_letter_code
_entity_poly.pdbx_strand_id
1 'polypeptide(L)'
;MKNGHTNGNGKSSKKKYTFIDLFAGIGGFHIAFHNVGAECVFASEWDEQARKTYQKNFEKISPEMFASKNFAGDITKIDKNAIPDFDILTGGFPCQPFSQAGFKKGFDDTRGTLFYDIAEIIRIKKPKAFFLENVRHLYAHDNGKTFETIKKVLTEELGYSLYHNIVKASDHGLPQNRPRLFMIGFRNTKIPFKFPEKKPLAFTMSDVFDGAKVNRDVGFTLRVGGKGSKITDRRNWDSYLVNEKVVRITSKEGKKMQGFPDDFNFPVSESQAMKQLGNSVAIYAIQDYAQKIVEALDNNYE
;
A
#
# COMPACT_ATOMS: atom_id res chain seq x y z
N MET A 1 48.45 23.77 -14.21
CA MET A 1 47.08 23.60 -14.72
C MET A 1 46.21 23.27 -13.53
N LYS A 2 45.28 24.16 -13.19
CA LYS A 2 44.49 24.08 -11.95
C LYS A 2 43.25 23.20 -12.20
N ASN A 3 43.14 22.11 -11.49
CA ASN A 3 41.92 21.29 -11.46
C ASN A 3 40.93 21.92 -10.47
N GLY A 4 39.86 22.49 -11.00
CA GLY A 4 38.75 22.96 -10.19
C GLY A 4 37.88 21.79 -9.72
N HIS A 5 37.86 21.55 -8.43
CA HIS A 5 36.86 20.71 -7.78
C HIS A 5 35.60 21.57 -7.60
N THR A 6 34.55 21.27 -8.36
CA THR A 6 33.24 21.81 -8.11
C THR A 6 32.62 20.97 -7.00
N ASN A 7 32.57 21.54 -5.79
CA ASN A 7 31.76 21.01 -4.69
C ASN A 7 30.27 21.11 -5.07
N GLY A 8 29.66 20.00 -5.43
CA GLY A 8 28.23 19.87 -5.52
C GLY A 8 27.61 19.93 -4.11
N ASN A 9 27.13 21.11 -3.73
CA ASN A 9 26.26 21.28 -2.58
C ASN A 9 25.00 20.44 -2.79
N GLY A 10 24.93 19.27 -2.18
CA GLY A 10 23.71 18.51 -2.01
C GLY A 10 22.73 19.30 -1.14
N LYS A 11 21.92 20.14 -1.74
CA LYS A 11 20.72 20.66 -1.09
C LYS A 11 19.84 19.44 -0.82
N SER A 12 19.77 19.00 0.42
CA SER A 12 18.69 18.13 0.89
C SER A 12 17.37 18.81 0.53
N SER A 13 16.68 18.29 -0.49
CA SER A 13 15.38 18.81 -0.86
C SER A 13 14.44 18.53 0.31
N LYS A 14 13.98 19.59 0.97
CA LYS A 14 12.99 19.48 2.05
C LYS A 14 11.78 18.72 1.49
N LYS A 15 11.43 17.59 2.09
CA LYS A 15 10.26 16.82 1.66
C LYS A 15 9.02 17.69 1.74
N LYS A 16 8.20 17.69 0.69
CA LYS A 16 7.11 18.66 0.54
C LYS A 16 5.85 18.25 1.33
N TYR A 17 5.55 16.95 1.40
CA TYR A 17 4.37 16.42 2.08
C TYR A 17 4.74 15.39 3.13
N THR A 18 3.96 15.38 4.21
CA THR A 18 4.04 14.34 5.24
C THR A 18 2.89 13.34 5.07
N PHE A 19 3.13 12.09 5.43
CA PHE A 19 2.09 11.07 5.40
C PHE A 19 2.14 10.14 6.60
N ILE A 20 1.03 9.46 6.85
CA ILE A 20 0.95 8.35 7.79
C ILE A 20 0.62 7.05 7.06
N ASP A 21 1.14 5.91 7.57
CA ASP A 21 0.94 4.57 7.00
C ASP A 21 0.19 3.69 8.00
N LEU A 22 -1.12 3.52 7.80
CA LEU A 22 -1.99 2.71 8.64
C LEU A 22 -2.08 1.28 8.10
N PHE A 23 -2.08 0.29 9.00
CA PHE A 23 -2.02 -1.13 8.62
C PHE A 23 -0.79 -1.39 7.75
N ALA A 24 0.33 -0.82 8.16
CA ALA A 24 1.51 -0.61 7.36
C ALA A 24 2.15 -1.90 6.82
N GLY A 25 1.85 -3.05 7.44
CA GLY A 25 2.43 -4.33 7.04
C GLY A 25 3.94 -4.27 7.05
N ILE A 26 4.53 -4.44 5.88
CA ILE A 26 5.97 -4.33 5.67
C ILE A 26 6.38 -3.06 4.92
N GLY A 27 5.50 -2.05 4.85
CA GLY A 27 5.85 -0.71 4.36
C GLY A 27 5.78 -0.52 2.85
N GLY A 28 4.89 -1.18 2.15
CA GLY A 28 4.75 -0.97 0.71
C GLY A 28 4.27 0.44 0.35
N PHE A 29 3.36 1.02 1.13
CA PHE A 29 2.99 2.44 1.01
C PHE A 29 4.15 3.36 1.39
N HIS A 30 4.88 3.04 2.46
CA HIS A 30 6.04 3.82 2.88
C HIS A 30 7.06 3.98 1.75
N ILE A 31 7.47 2.86 1.12
CA ILE A 31 8.41 2.91 -0.02
C ILE A 31 7.86 3.80 -1.13
N ALA A 32 6.61 3.57 -1.53
CA ALA A 32 6.01 4.26 -2.66
C ALA A 32 5.92 5.79 -2.44
N PHE A 33 5.50 6.22 -1.25
CA PHE A 33 5.40 7.65 -0.91
C PHE A 33 6.78 8.29 -0.66
N HIS A 34 7.70 7.56 -0.05
CA HIS A 34 9.09 8.03 0.08
C HIS A 34 9.74 8.28 -1.29
N ASN A 35 9.54 7.39 -2.26
CA ASN A 35 10.07 7.52 -3.61
C ASN A 35 9.56 8.75 -4.37
N VAL A 36 8.38 9.26 -4.01
CA VAL A 36 7.82 10.50 -4.59
C VAL A 36 8.11 11.74 -3.73
N GLY A 37 9.01 11.62 -2.74
CA GLY A 37 9.53 12.74 -1.94
C GLY A 37 8.66 13.11 -0.73
N ALA A 38 7.70 12.27 -0.32
CA ALA A 38 6.95 12.46 0.91
C ALA A 38 7.67 11.83 2.13
N GLU A 39 7.35 12.31 3.32
CA GLU A 39 7.95 11.87 4.58
C GLU A 39 6.94 11.19 5.48
N CYS A 40 7.25 9.96 5.93
CA CYS A 40 6.43 9.23 6.89
C CYS A 40 6.66 9.77 8.31
N VAL A 41 5.62 10.31 8.93
CA VAL A 41 5.67 10.86 10.28
C VAL A 41 5.00 9.97 11.33
N PHE A 42 4.19 9.01 10.90
CA PHE A 42 3.54 8.02 11.77
C PHE A 42 3.22 6.75 10.99
N ALA A 43 3.36 5.60 11.64
CA ALA A 43 2.89 4.33 11.09
C ALA A 43 2.29 3.45 12.18
N SER A 44 1.35 2.58 11.80
CA SER A 44 0.80 1.57 12.73
C SER A 44 0.70 0.21 12.08
N GLU A 45 1.13 -0.82 12.82
CA GLU A 45 1.03 -2.23 12.43
C GLU A 45 0.92 -3.10 13.69
N TRP A 46 -0.06 -3.99 13.75
CA TRP A 46 -0.31 -4.82 14.92
C TRP A 46 0.46 -6.13 14.94
N ASP A 47 0.79 -6.70 13.75
CA ASP A 47 1.55 -7.96 13.63
C ASP A 47 3.01 -7.71 13.98
N GLU A 48 3.46 -8.27 15.10
CA GLU A 48 4.84 -8.09 15.61
C GLU A 48 5.91 -8.53 14.61
N GLN A 49 5.65 -9.57 13.79
CA GLN A 49 6.62 -10.02 12.79
C GLN A 49 6.71 -9.04 11.62
N ALA A 50 5.58 -8.45 11.21
CA ALA A 50 5.57 -7.38 10.22
C ALA A 50 6.27 -6.12 10.75
N ARG A 51 6.05 -5.76 12.03
CA ARG A 51 6.76 -4.65 12.69
C ARG A 51 8.27 -4.80 12.66
N LYS A 52 8.79 -6.02 12.93
CA LYS A 52 10.25 -6.29 12.85
C LYS A 52 10.78 -6.02 11.44
N THR A 53 10.06 -6.49 10.42
CA THR A 53 10.45 -6.26 9.03
C THR A 53 10.34 -4.77 8.66
N TYR A 54 9.28 -4.10 9.06
CA TYR A 54 9.11 -2.66 8.84
C TYR A 54 10.25 -1.86 9.48
N GLN A 55 10.50 -2.03 10.78
CA GLN A 55 11.55 -1.30 11.49
C GLN A 55 12.93 -1.54 10.85
N LYS A 56 13.27 -2.80 10.52
CA LYS A 56 14.56 -3.16 9.90
C LYS A 56 14.84 -2.38 8.62
N ASN A 57 13.80 -2.07 7.84
CA ASN A 57 13.96 -1.42 6.54
C ASN A 57 13.78 0.12 6.61
N PHE A 58 13.04 0.64 7.58
CA PHE A 58 12.66 2.06 7.60
C PHE A 58 13.28 2.89 8.72
N GLU A 59 13.91 2.27 9.73
CA GLU A 59 14.51 3.02 10.84
C GLU A 59 15.57 4.03 10.36
N LYS A 60 16.33 3.69 9.32
CA LYS A 60 17.30 4.61 8.71
C LYS A 60 16.68 5.61 7.74
N ILE A 61 15.52 5.30 7.16
CA ILE A 61 14.82 6.15 6.19
C ILE A 61 14.01 7.23 6.90
N SER A 62 13.35 6.87 8.01
CA SER A 62 12.51 7.75 8.82
C SER A 62 12.90 7.71 10.30
N PRO A 63 14.16 8.09 10.65
CA PRO A 63 14.68 7.94 12.00
C PRO A 63 13.88 8.74 13.04
N GLU A 64 13.35 9.91 12.67
CA GLU A 64 12.57 10.77 13.56
C GLU A 64 11.23 10.12 13.97
N MET A 65 10.57 9.40 13.05
CA MET A 65 9.35 8.67 13.36
C MET A 65 9.59 7.61 14.45
N PHE A 66 10.69 6.88 14.40
CA PHE A 66 11.02 5.87 15.39
C PHE A 66 11.50 6.50 16.72
N ALA A 67 12.36 7.52 16.65
CA ALA A 67 12.83 8.25 17.84
C ALA A 67 11.67 8.90 18.62
N SER A 68 10.67 9.43 17.91
CA SER A 68 9.47 10.03 18.51
C SER A 68 8.42 9.01 18.95
N LYS A 69 8.69 7.70 18.83
CA LYS A 69 7.77 6.59 19.14
C LYS A 69 6.48 6.61 18.32
N ASN A 70 6.52 7.20 17.14
CA ASN A 70 5.40 7.28 16.21
C ASN A 70 5.23 6.02 15.34
N PHE A 71 5.92 4.93 15.67
CA PHE A 71 5.65 3.60 15.11
C PHE A 71 4.81 2.78 16.10
N ALA A 72 3.49 2.90 15.96
CA ALA A 72 2.51 2.31 16.85
C ALA A 72 2.17 0.85 16.54
N GLY A 73 1.53 0.19 17.48
CA GLY A 73 0.96 -1.14 17.31
C GLY A 73 -0.45 -1.12 16.73
N ASP A 74 -1.38 -1.64 17.51
CA ASP A 74 -2.81 -1.73 17.17
C ASP A 74 -3.45 -0.33 17.16
N ILE A 75 -3.87 0.13 16.00
CA ILE A 75 -4.45 1.47 15.81
C ILE A 75 -5.74 1.68 16.63
N THR A 76 -6.48 0.61 16.95
CA THR A 76 -7.70 0.71 17.75
C THR A 76 -7.44 1.15 19.19
N LYS A 77 -6.21 1.00 19.66
CA LYS A 77 -5.75 1.35 21.03
C LYS A 77 -5.04 2.69 21.11
N ILE A 78 -4.87 3.39 19.99
CA ILE A 78 -4.15 4.66 19.93
C ILE A 78 -5.15 5.81 20.11
N ASP A 79 -4.78 6.80 20.93
CA ASP A 79 -5.48 8.09 20.93
C ASP A 79 -5.23 8.79 19.60
N LYS A 80 -6.30 8.96 18.81
CA LYS A 80 -6.23 9.57 17.47
C LYS A 80 -5.78 11.04 17.52
N ASN A 81 -5.99 11.72 18.65
CA ASN A 81 -5.51 13.10 18.85
C ASN A 81 -3.99 13.15 19.00
N ALA A 82 -3.37 12.11 19.57
CA ALA A 82 -1.93 12.02 19.76
C ALA A 82 -1.14 11.74 18.47
N ILE A 83 -1.81 11.32 17.39
CA ILE A 83 -1.16 11.16 16.07
C ILE A 83 -0.66 12.54 15.62
N PRO A 84 0.59 12.70 15.15
CA PRO A 84 1.08 14.00 14.65
C PRO A 84 0.23 14.49 13.47
N ASP A 85 0.31 15.78 13.16
CA ASP A 85 -0.34 16.31 11.95
C ASP A 85 0.38 15.84 10.69
N PHE A 86 -0.37 15.62 9.63
CA PHE A 86 0.12 15.10 8.35
C PHE A 86 -0.77 15.56 7.19
N ASP A 87 -0.22 15.49 5.98
CA ASP A 87 -0.91 15.89 4.75
C ASP A 87 -1.73 14.76 4.12
N ILE A 88 -1.19 13.52 4.14
CA ILE A 88 -1.77 12.39 3.42
C ILE A 88 -1.93 11.19 4.36
N LEU A 89 -3.14 10.61 4.40
CA LEU A 89 -3.38 9.33 5.06
C LEU A 89 -3.27 8.20 4.04
N THR A 90 -2.44 7.19 4.34
CA THR A 90 -2.38 5.96 3.55
C THR A 90 -2.77 4.75 4.39
N GLY A 91 -3.37 3.73 3.74
CA GLY A 91 -3.69 2.50 4.45
C GLY A 91 -4.28 1.40 3.58
N GLY A 92 -3.73 0.21 3.73
CA GLY A 92 -4.26 -1.04 3.18
C GLY A 92 -5.02 -1.81 4.26
N PHE A 93 -6.28 -1.46 4.53
CA PHE A 93 -7.03 -2.04 5.62
C PHE A 93 -7.66 -3.41 5.24
N PRO A 94 -7.81 -4.36 6.20
CA PRO A 94 -8.43 -5.65 5.91
C PRO A 94 -9.93 -5.50 5.63
N CYS A 95 -10.43 -6.32 4.68
CA CYS A 95 -11.86 -6.40 4.41
C CYS A 95 -12.57 -7.09 5.58
N GLN A 96 -13.30 -6.32 6.35
CA GLN A 96 -14.17 -6.81 7.44
C GLN A 96 -15.63 -6.53 7.11
N PRO A 97 -16.55 -7.46 7.40
CA PRO A 97 -17.98 -7.20 7.23
C PRO A 97 -18.41 -6.10 8.20
N PHE A 98 -19.21 -5.15 7.73
CA PHE A 98 -19.94 -4.24 8.61
C PHE A 98 -21.04 -5.00 9.34
N SER A 99 -21.34 -4.62 10.58
CA SER A 99 -22.40 -5.26 11.35
C SER A 99 -23.74 -5.12 10.61
N GLN A 100 -24.51 -6.21 10.52
CA GLN A 100 -25.82 -6.21 9.83
C GLN A 100 -26.89 -5.32 10.50
N ALA A 101 -26.60 -4.74 11.65
CA ALA A 101 -27.56 -4.02 12.47
C ALA A 101 -27.72 -2.55 12.12
N GLY A 102 -27.64 -2.14 10.85
CA GLY A 102 -28.05 -0.80 10.54
C GLY A 102 -27.36 -0.01 9.43
N PHE A 103 -27.44 -0.44 8.19
CA PHE A 103 -27.03 0.35 6.99
C PHE A 103 -27.67 1.75 6.86
N LYS A 104 -28.25 2.29 7.93
CA LYS A 104 -28.97 3.57 7.94
C LYS A 104 -28.27 4.69 8.70
N LYS A 105 -27.18 4.37 9.46
CA LYS A 105 -26.52 5.30 10.39
C LYS A 105 -25.14 5.82 9.93
N GLY A 106 -24.72 5.47 8.72
CA GLY A 106 -23.48 6.00 8.12
C GLY A 106 -22.24 5.71 8.94
N PHE A 107 -21.57 6.73 9.48
CA PHE A 107 -20.34 6.60 10.29
C PHE A 107 -20.52 5.62 11.45
N ASP A 108 -21.69 5.65 12.12
CA ASP A 108 -21.97 4.75 13.24
C ASP A 108 -22.08 3.28 12.80
N ASP A 109 -22.47 3.00 11.56
CA ASP A 109 -22.54 1.63 11.01
C ASP A 109 -21.15 1.00 10.83
N THR A 110 -20.11 1.83 10.77
CA THR A 110 -18.72 1.37 10.63
C THR A 110 -18.06 1.04 11.95
N ARG A 111 -18.69 1.35 13.10
CA ARG A 111 -18.14 1.07 14.45
C ARG A 111 -17.80 -0.41 14.61
N GLY A 112 -16.63 -0.66 15.19
CA GLY A 112 -16.11 -2.02 15.36
C GLY A 112 -15.41 -2.58 14.14
N THR A 113 -15.29 -1.82 13.06
CA THR A 113 -14.44 -2.14 11.91
C THR A 113 -13.19 -1.28 11.88
N LEU A 114 -12.13 -1.78 11.26
CA LEU A 114 -10.89 -1.00 11.10
C LEU A 114 -11.05 0.21 10.16
N PHE A 115 -12.07 0.22 9.31
CA PHE A 115 -12.44 1.40 8.53
C PHE A 115 -12.94 2.54 9.41
N TYR A 116 -13.61 2.24 10.54
CA TYR A 116 -14.00 3.26 11.52
C TYR A 116 -12.81 4.04 12.05
N ASP A 117 -11.72 3.36 12.40
CA ASP A 117 -10.50 4.02 12.88
C ASP A 117 -9.90 4.96 11.82
N ILE A 118 -9.89 4.55 10.54
CA ILE A 118 -9.48 5.41 9.42
C ILE A 118 -10.36 6.65 9.34
N ALA A 119 -11.67 6.47 9.33
CA ALA A 119 -12.64 7.56 9.19
C ALA A 119 -12.56 8.52 10.40
N GLU A 120 -12.33 8.00 11.60
CA GLU A 120 -12.13 8.82 12.80
C GLU A 120 -10.84 9.66 12.71
N ILE A 121 -9.74 9.08 12.25
CA ILE A 121 -8.48 9.83 12.04
C ILE A 121 -8.69 10.92 10.98
N ILE A 122 -9.38 10.62 9.86
CA ILE A 122 -9.69 11.63 8.85
C ILE A 122 -10.54 12.76 9.42
N ARG A 123 -11.54 12.44 10.26
CA ARG A 123 -12.42 13.42 10.92
C ARG A 123 -11.66 14.35 11.85
N ILE A 124 -10.73 13.79 12.65
CA ILE A 124 -9.95 14.55 13.67
C ILE A 124 -8.85 15.35 12.98
N LYS A 125 -8.05 14.71 12.13
CA LYS A 125 -6.81 15.29 11.56
C LYS A 125 -7.04 16.07 10.27
N LYS A 126 -8.12 15.78 9.54
CA LYS A 126 -8.51 16.49 8.31
C LYS A 126 -7.36 16.61 7.29
N PRO A 127 -6.70 15.49 6.91
CA PRO A 127 -5.59 15.52 5.96
C PRO A 127 -6.01 16.15 4.63
N LYS A 128 -5.04 16.63 3.85
CA LYS A 128 -5.28 17.16 2.50
C LYS A 128 -5.81 16.09 1.54
N ALA A 129 -5.29 14.86 1.70
CA ALA A 129 -5.70 13.71 0.88
C ALA A 129 -5.66 12.40 1.69
N PHE A 130 -6.33 11.38 1.16
CA PHE A 130 -6.14 10.00 1.60
C PHE A 130 -5.96 9.07 0.40
N PHE A 131 -5.25 7.97 0.61
CA PHE A 131 -5.12 6.86 -0.32
C PHE A 131 -5.33 5.53 0.41
N LEU A 132 -6.44 4.87 0.13
CA LEU A 132 -6.84 3.60 0.74
C LEU A 132 -6.80 2.47 -0.29
N GLU A 133 -6.32 1.30 0.14
CA GLU A 133 -6.29 0.08 -0.67
C GLU A 133 -7.12 -1.02 -0.01
N ASN A 134 -7.77 -1.83 -0.85
CA ASN A 134 -8.42 -3.05 -0.38
C ASN A 134 -8.47 -4.10 -1.49
N VAL A 135 -8.87 -5.32 -1.14
CA VAL A 135 -9.11 -6.38 -2.13
C VAL A 135 -10.26 -5.98 -3.06
N ARG A 136 -10.17 -6.36 -4.36
CA ARG A 136 -11.24 -6.09 -5.34
C ARG A 136 -12.63 -6.52 -4.86
N HIS A 137 -12.70 -7.60 -4.06
CA HIS A 137 -13.98 -8.13 -3.59
C HIS A 137 -14.76 -7.14 -2.72
N LEU A 138 -14.09 -6.19 -2.04
CA LEU A 138 -14.77 -5.16 -1.25
C LEU A 138 -15.79 -4.38 -2.07
N TYR A 139 -15.50 -4.11 -3.34
CA TYR A 139 -16.39 -3.37 -4.25
C TYR A 139 -17.73 -4.07 -4.47
N ALA A 140 -17.75 -5.42 -4.48
CA ALA A 140 -18.96 -6.21 -4.68
C ALA A 140 -19.46 -6.87 -3.39
N HIS A 141 -18.79 -6.68 -2.25
CA HIS A 141 -19.14 -7.29 -0.97
C HIS A 141 -20.54 -6.83 -0.52
N ASP A 142 -21.34 -7.79 -0.07
CA ASP A 142 -22.75 -7.59 0.32
C ASP A 142 -23.55 -6.82 -0.75
N ASN A 143 -23.48 -7.30 -2.00
CA ASN A 143 -24.14 -6.67 -3.16
C ASN A 143 -23.77 -5.19 -3.34
N GLY A 144 -22.51 -4.80 -3.01
CA GLY A 144 -22.01 -3.44 -3.11
C GLY A 144 -22.30 -2.54 -1.91
N LYS A 145 -23.11 -2.96 -0.96
CA LYS A 145 -23.51 -2.13 0.20
C LYS A 145 -22.33 -1.70 1.05
N THR A 146 -21.33 -2.58 1.23
CA THR A 146 -20.12 -2.27 1.98
C THR A 146 -19.37 -1.08 1.36
N PHE A 147 -19.19 -1.10 0.05
CA PHE A 147 -18.51 0.00 -0.65
C PHE A 147 -19.33 1.29 -0.62
N GLU A 148 -20.65 1.21 -0.81
CA GLU A 148 -21.53 2.40 -0.75
C GLU A 148 -21.52 3.02 0.66
N THR A 149 -21.45 2.23 1.73
CA THR A 149 -21.30 2.76 3.10
C THR A 149 -19.97 3.50 3.27
N ILE A 150 -18.85 2.92 2.82
CA ILE A 150 -17.53 3.58 2.83
C ILE A 150 -17.58 4.90 2.05
N LYS A 151 -18.14 4.87 0.85
CA LYS A 151 -18.28 6.04 -0.01
C LYS A 151 -19.09 7.13 0.69
N LYS A 152 -20.26 6.79 1.23
CA LYS A 152 -21.12 7.73 1.95
C LYS A 152 -20.39 8.41 3.11
N VAL A 153 -19.70 7.64 3.95
CA VAL A 153 -18.92 8.18 5.08
C VAL A 153 -17.84 9.14 4.57
N LEU A 154 -17.06 8.75 3.56
CA LEU A 154 -15.98 9.59 3.05
C LEU A 154 -16.47 10.87 2.36
N THR A 155 -17.59 10.79 1.59
CA THR A 155 -18.06 11.92 0.76
C THR A 155 -19.09 12.78 1.47
N GLU A 156 -20.13 12.19 2.06
CA GLU A 156 -21.26 12.94 2.62
C GLU A 156 -20.98 13.39 4.06
N GLU A 157 -20.33 12.54 4.87
CA GLU A 157 -20.13 12.85 6.29
C GLU A 157 -18.79 13.52 6.57
N LEU A 158 -17.70 13.09 5.88
CA LEU A 158 -16.37 13.69 6.04
C LEU A 158 -16.07 14.78 5.01
N GLY A 159 -16.88 14.91 3.95
CA GLY A 159 -16.81 16.00 2.98
C GLY A 159 -15.63 15.93 2.01
N TYR A 160 -15.09 14.73 1.75
CA TYR A 160 -14.01 14.53 0.78
C TYR A 160 -14.55 14.20 -0.60
N SER A 161 -13.80 14.54 -1.66
CA SER A 161 -13.99 13.88 -2.94
C SER A 161 -13.60 12.41 -2.86
N LEU A 162 -14.14 11.58 -3.77
CA LEU A 162 -13.74 10.17 -3.85
C LEU A 162 -13.57 9.75 -5.30
N TYR A 163 -12.35 9.34 -5.63
CA TYR A 163 -11.97 8.69 -6.88
C TYR A 163 -11.60 7.25 -6.58
N HIS A 164 -12.13 6.30 -7.34
CA HIS A 164 -11.82 4.89 -7.12
C HIS A 164 -11.67 4.12 -8.43
N ASN A 165 -10.83 3.08 -8.40
CA ASN A 165 -10.59 2.22 -9.55
C ASN A 165 -10.13 0.83 -9.11
N ILE A 166 -10.38 -0.19 -9.97
CA ILE A 166 -9.77 -1.52 -9.82
C ILE A 166 -8.46 -1.53 -10.59
N VAL A 167 -7.37 -1.63 -9.86
CA VAL A 167 -5.99 -1.52 -10.37
C VAL A 167 -5.32 -2.89 -10.34
N LYS A 168 -4.67 -3.29 -11.42
CA LYS A 168 -3.85 -4.51 -11.47
C LYS A 168 -2.38 -4.14 -11.40
N ALA A 169 -1.60 -4.88 -10.64
CA ALA A 169 -0.15 -4.68 -10.57
C ALA A 169 0.53 -4.80 -11.94
N SER A 170 0.02 -5.70 -12.81
CA SER A 170 0.51 -5.87 -14.17
C SER A 170 0.27 -4.68 -15.09
N ASP A 171 -0.71 -3.84 -14.78
CA ASP A 171 -0.97 -2.60 -15.54
C ASP A 171 -0.01 -1.46 -15.12
N HIS A 172 0.89 -1.71 -14.16
CA HIS A 172 1.87 -0.78 -13.60
C HIS A 172 3.28 -1.37 -13.54
N GLY A 173 3.62 -2.23 -14.50
CA GLY A 173 4.98 -2.73 -14.69
C GLY A 173 5.37 -3.98 -13.91
N LEU A 174 4.58 -4.46 -12.95
CA LEU A 174 4.91 -5.64 -12.15
C LEU A 174 4.35 -6.94 -12.76
N PRO A 175 5.10 -8.03 -12.79
CA PRO A 175 4.64 -9.30 -13.36
C PRO A 175 3.72 -10.07 -12.40
N GLN A 176 2.64 -9.40 -11.92
CA GLN A 176 1.69 -10.03 -11.00
C GLN A 176 0.24 -9.65 -11.35
N ASN A 177 -0.60 -10.65 -11.51
CA ASN A 177 -2.05 -10.45 -11.63
C ASN A 177 -2.68 -10.23 -10.25
N ARG A 178 -2.54 -9.01 -9.72
CA ARG A 178 -3.04 -8.60 -8.39
C ARG A 178 -4.03 -7.45 -8.52
N PRO A 179 -5.33 -7.74 -8.75
CA PRO A 179 -6.35 -6.69 -8.78
C PRO A 179 -6.68 -6.20 -7.36
N ARG A 180 -6.71 -4.85 -7.18
CA ARG A 180 -7.01 -4.17 -5.93
C ARG A 180 -7.93 -2.99 -6.16
N LEU A 181 -8.79 -2.71 -5.21
CA LEU A 181 -9.57 -1.48 -5.16
C LEU A 181 -8.70 -0.37 -4.56
N PHE A 182 -8.49 0.70 -5.33
CA PHE A 182 -7.85 1.94 -4.87
C PHE A 182 -8.91 3.00 -4.68
N MET A 183 -8.83 3.74 -3.58
CA MET A 183 -9.74 4.82 -3.19
C MET A 183 -8.90 6.03 -2.79
N ILE A 184 -9.04 7.14 -3.54
CA ILE A 184 -8.32 8.39 -3.33
C ILE A 184 -9.32 9.50 -3.07
N GLY A 185 -9.07 10.33 -2.07
CA GLY A 185 -9.91 11.48 -1.81
C GLY A 185 -9.12 12.71 -1.41
N PHE A 186 -9.70 13.87 -1.69
CA PHE A 186 -9.14 15.18 -1.36
C PHE A 186 -10.12 15.98 -0.52
N ARG A 187 -9.61 16.67 0.53
CA ARG A 187 -10.40 17.56 1.36
C ARG A 187 -10.93 18.76 0.56
N ASN A 188 -10.11 19.33 -0.33
CA ASN A 188 -10.60 20.25 -1.33
C ASN A 188 -11.24 19.44 -2.48
N THR A 189 -12.58 19.37 -2.47
CA THR A 189 -13.36 18.57 -3.44
C THR A 189 -13.29 19.07 -4.88
N LYS A 190 -12.74 20.28 -5.11
CA LYS A 190 -12.54 20.86 -6.44
C LYS A 190 -11.27 20.36 -7.12
N ILE A 191 -10.38 19.66 -6.43
CA ILE A 191 -9.16 19.10 -7.01
C ILE A 191 -9.54 18.03 -8.04
N PRO A 192 -9.22 18.21 -9.33
CA PRO A 192 -9.40 17.18 -10.33
C PRO A 192 -8.32 16.10 -10.16
N PHE A 193 -8.72 14.83 -10.20
CA PHE A 193 -7.76 13.72 -10.14
C PHE A 193 -7.82 12.88 -11.41
N LYS A 194 -6.67 12.76 -12.08
CA LYS A 194 -6.50 11.86 -13.23
C LYS A 194 -5.76 10.61 -12.79
N PHE A 195 -6.37 9.46 -13.05
CA PHE A 195 -5.70 8.16 -12.80
C PHE A 195 -4.42 8.05 -13.64
N PRO A 196 -3.37 7.41 -13.10
CA PRO A 196 -2.17 7.12 -13.89
C PRO A 196 -2.52 6.24 -15.09
N GLU A 197 -1.81 6.45 -16.18
CA GLU A 197 -1.92 5.60 -17.36
C GLU A 197 -1.31 4.22 -17.09
N LYS A 198 -1.84 3.22 -17.80
CA LYS A 198 -1.28 1.87 -17.75
C LYS A 198 0.11 1.86 -18.38
N LYS A 199 0.99 1.08 -17.79
CA LYS A 199 2.36 0.87 -18.26
C LYS A 199 2.55 -0.60 -18.65
N PRO A 200 3.36 -0.88 -19.67
CA PRO A 200 3.78 -2.25 -19.96
C PRO A 200 4.54 -2.85 -18.78
N LEU A 201 4.71 -4.16 -18.77
CA LEU A 201 5.57 -4.83 -17.80
C LEU A 201 6.99 -4.26 -17.88
N ALA A 202 7.55 -3.92 -16.72
CA ALA A 202 8.96 -3.52 -16.62
C ALA A 202 9.88 -4.73 -16.73
N PHE A 203 9.38 -5.89 -16.32
CA PHE A 203 10.04 -7.19 -16.35
C PHE A 203 8.97 -8.31 -16.27
N THR A 204 9.36 -9.55 -16.55
CA THR A 204 8.47 -10.72 -16.63
C THR A 204 8.74 -11.72 -15.52
N MET A 205 7.95 -12.80 -15.46
CA MET A 205 8.25 -13.92 -14.56
C MET A 205 9.57 -14.60 -14.91
N SER A 206 10.04 -14.53 -16.17
CA SER A 206 11.39 -14.99 -16.53
C SER A 206 12.46 -14.22 -15.76
N ASP A 207 12.34 -12.89 -15.67
CA ASP A 207 13.28 -12.04 -14.93
C ASP A 207 13.17 -12.26 -13.41
N VAL A 208 11.98 -12.56 -12.92
CA VAL A 208 11.77 -12.95 -11.50
C VAL A 208 12.58 -14.20 -11.16
N PHE A 209 12.69 -15.14 -12.09
CA PHE A 209 13.49 -16.39 -11.96
C PHE A 209 14.86 -16.28 -12.65
N ASP A 210 15.48 -15.09 -12.61
CA ASP A 210 16.86 -14.83 -13.05
C ASP A 210 17.12 -15.24 -14.53
N GLY A 211 16.15 -15.00 -15.43
CA GLY A 211 16.23 -15.26 -16.86
C GLY A 211 15.83 -16.69 -17.27
N ALA A 212 15.34 -17.51 -16.35
CA ALA A 212 14.86 -18.86 -16.67
C ALA A 212 13.58 -18.81 -17.52
N LYS A 213 13.39 -19.83 -18.38
CA LYS A 213 12.14 -19.99 -19.16
C LYS A 213 10.99 -20.32 -18.21
N VAL A 214 9.98 -19.46 -18.16
CA VAL A 214 8.77 -19.63 -17.35
C VAL A 214 7.55 -19.73 -18.25
N ASN A 215 6.57 -20.53 -17.88
CA ASN A 215 5.37 -20.79 -18.68
C ASN A 215 4.38 -19.61 -18.74
N ARG A 216 4.72 -18.45 -18.20
CA ARG A 216 3.90 -17.23 -18.22
C ARG A 216 4.73 -15.97 -17.94
N ASP A 217 4.34 -14.86 -18.51
CA ASP A 217 4.97 -13.55 -18.27
C ASP A 217 4.45 -12.89 -16.99
N VAL A 218 3.17 -13.12 -16.65
CA VAL A 218 2.51 -12.55 -15.46
C VAL A 218 2.17 -13.67 -14.49
N GLY A 219 2.69 -13.54 -13.27
CA GLY A 219 2.46 -14.47 -12.18
C GLY A 219 1.09 -14.31 -11.52
N PHE A 220 0.78 -15.22 -10.63
CA PHE A 220 -0.44 -15.20 -9.82
C PHE A 220 -0.36 -14.13 -8.72
N THR A 221 -1.53 -13.78 -8.15
CA THR A 221 -1.60 -13.00 -6.92
C THR A 221 -0.94 -13.77 -5.76
N LEU A 222 0.05 -13.17 -5.10
CA LEU A 222 0.60 -13.70 -3.85
C LEU A 222 -0.49 -13.73 -2.77
N ARG A 223 -0.57 -14.83 -2.02
CA ARG A 223 -1.57 -15.08 -0.99
C ARG A 223 -0.92 -15.46 0.35
N VAL A 224 -1.69 -15.36 1.43
CA VAL A 224 -1.25 -15.75 2.77
C VAL A 224 -1.37 -17.26 3.00
N GLY A 225 -2.34 -17.91 2.39
CA GLY A 225 -2.62 -19.34 2.59
C GLY A 225 -2.75 -20.10 1.28
N GLY A 226 -2.91 -21.44 1.37
CA GLY A 226 -3.13 -22.30 0.22
C GLY A 226 -1.86 -22.66 -0.55
N LYS A 227 -0.68 -22.56 0.09
CA LYS A 227 0.59 -23.06 -0.47
C LYS A 227 0.54 -24.56 -0.71
N GLY A 228 1.28 -25.01 -1.73
CA GLY A 228 1.50 -26.43 -1.99
C GLY A 228 0.43 -27.12 -2.80
N SER A 229 -0.49 -26.37 -3.42
CA SER A 229 -1.37 -26.95 -4.43
C SER A 229 -0.57 -27.47 -5.62
N LYS A 230 -1.05 -28.55 -6.27
CA LYS A 230 -0.45 -29.03 -7.52
C LYS A 230 -0.50 -27.92 -8.57
N ILE A 231 0.48 -27.86 -9.46
CA ILE A 231 0.56 -26.83 -10.50
C ILE A 231 -0.69 -26.80 -11.41
N THR A 232 -1.38 -27.93 -11.56
CA THR A 232 -2.63 -28.09 -12.30
C THR A 232 -3.88 -27.73 -11.51
N ASP A 233 -3.77 -27.47 -10.18
CA ASP A 233 -4.90 -27.08 -9.36
C ASP A 233 -5.27 -25.62 -9.63
N ARG A 234 -6.58 -25.32 -9.80
CA ARG A 234 -7.09 -23.95 -9.99
C ARG A 234 -6.76 -23.01 -8.82
N ARG A 235 -6.45 -23.56 -7.64
CA ARG A 235 -6.05 -22.78 -6.45
C ARG A 235 -4.56 -22.51 -6.40
N ASN A 236 -3.77 -23.05 -7.35
CA ASN A 236 -2.33 -22.82 -7.42
C ASN A 236 -2.02 -21.33 -7.58
N TRP A 237 -1.07 -20.84 -6.80
CA TRP A 237 -0.55 -19.50 -6.90
C TRP A 237 0.96 -19.41 -6.64
N ASP A 238 1.55 -20.46 -6.08
CA ASP A 238 2.94 -20.49 -5.63
C ASP A 238 3.85 -21.37 -6.49
N SER A 239 3.29 -22.15 -7.44
CA SER A 239 4.06 -23.07 -8.27
C SER A 239 4.04 -22.64 -9.74
N TYR A 240 5.21 -22.69 -10.37
CA TYR A 240 5.47 -22.30 -11.76
C TYR A 240 6.26 -23.39 -12.47
N LEU A 241 6.09 -23.49 -13.79
CA LEU A 241 6.94 -24.34 -14.63
C LEU A 241 8.14 -23.50 -15.07
N VAL A 242 9.31 -23.78 -14.50
CA VAL A 242 10.58 -23.07 -14.72
C VAL A 242 11.57 -24.07 -15.32
N ASN A 243 12.03 -23.81 -16.55
CA ASN A 243 12.88 -24.74 -17.31
C ASN A 243 12.32 -26.18 -17.25
N GLU A 244 11.00 -26.30 -17.52
CA GLU A 244 10.26 -27.57 -17.54
C GLU A 244 10.15 -28.31 -16.20
N LYS A 245 10.61 -27.71 -15.11
CA LYS A 245 10.49 -28.23 -13.75
C LYS A 245 9.51 -27.42 -12.92
N VAL A 246 8.77 -28.07 -12.04
CA VAL A 246 7.87 -27.39 -11.11
C VAL A 246 8.69 -26.79 -9.99
N VAL A 247 8.67 -25.44 -9.90
CA VAL A 247 9.36 -24.66 -8.86
C VAL A 247 8.33 -23.85 -8.09
N ARG A 248 8.46 -23.80 -6.77
CA ARG A 248 7.68 -22.94 -5.91
C ARG A 248 8.44 -21.66 -5.62
N ILE A 249 7.71 -20.53 -5.67
CA ILE A 249 8.29 -19.25 -5.30
C ILE A 249 8.61 -19.19 -3.82
N THR A 250 9.67 -18.45 -3.53
CA THR A 250 10.12 -18.07 -2.19
C THR A 250 9.95 -16.57 -1.98
N SER A 251 10.36 -16.07 -0.83
CA SER A 251 10.36 -14.62 -0.56
C SER A 251 11.26 -13.85 -1.53
N LYS A 252 12.26 -14.47 -2.13
CA LYS A 252 13.12 -13.87 -3.16
C LYS A 252 12.30 -13.48 -4.38
N GLU A 253 11.56 -14.42 -4.95
CA GLU A 253 10.70 -14.19 -6.11
C GLU A 253 9.50 -13.31 -5.75
N GLY A 254 8.88 -13.56 -4.60
CA GLY A 254 7.76 -12.77 -4.10
C GLY A 254 8.10 -11.30 -3.89
N LYS A 255 9.30 -10.99 -3.41
CA LYS A 255 9.86 -9.65 -3.26
C LYS A 255 9.90 -8.91 -4.61
N LYS A 256 10.47 -9.53 -5.63
CA LYS A 256 10.52 -8.99 -7.00
C LYS A 256 9.11 -8.78 -7.55
N MET A 257 8.22 -9.77 -7.44
CA MET A 257 6.84 -9.68 -7.92
C MET A 257 6.01 -8.54 -7.32
N GLN A 258 6.33 -8.09 -6.12
CA GLN A 258 5.68 -6.96 -5.45
C GLN A 258 6.38 -5.61 -5.69
N GLY A 259 7.58 -5.63 -6.30
CA GLY A 259 8.37 -4.42 -6.58
C GLY A 259 9.14 -3.89 -5.36
N PHE A 260 9.43 -4.73 -4.37
CA PHE A 260 10.32 -4.35 -3.28
C PHE A 260 11.77 -4.25 -3.77
N PRO A 261 12.59 -3.32 -3.21
CA PRO A 261 14.01 -3.19 -3.55
C PRO A 261 14.80 -4.47 -3.27
N ASP A 262 15.91 -4.66 -3.98
CA ASP A 262 16.73 -5.86 -3.83
C ASP A 262 17.36 -5.98 -2.43
N ASP A 263 17.67 -4.88 -1.79
CA ASP A 263 18.22 -4.80 -0.43
C ASP A 263 17.15 -4.88 0.67
N PHE A 264 15.87 -4.96 0.32
CA PHE A 264 14.78 -5.12 1.30
C PHE A 264 14.94 -6.43 2.08
N ASN A 265 15.01 -6.30 3.40
CA ASN A 265 15.39 -7.39 4.31
C ASN A 265 14.18 -7.95 5.08
N PHE A 266 14.11 -9.28 5.19
CA PHE A 266 13.14 -10.01 6.01
C PHE A 266 13.86 -10.63 7.22
N PRO A 267 13.88 -9.97 8.40
CA PRO A 267 14.49 -10.53 9.62
C PRO A 267 13.59 -11.56 10.31
N VAL A 268 12.90 -12.37 9.52
CA VAL A 268 11.89 -13.35 9.93
C VAL A 268 12.06 -14.65 9.14
N SER A 269 11.35 -15.70 9.53
CA SER A 269 11.38 -16.96 8.77
C SER A 269 10.79 -16.81 7.37
N GLU A 270 11.19 -17.67 6.44
CA GLU A 270 10.68 -17.72 5.06
C GLU A 270 9.14 -17.78 5.01
N SER A 271 8.53 -18.55 5.91
CA SER A 271 7.07 -18.63 5.99
C SER A 271 6.42 -17.30 6.38
N GLN A 272 7.04 -16.57 7.31
CA GLN A 272 6.58 -15.24 7.71
C GLN A 272 6.81 -14.20 6.60
N ALA A 273 7.97 -14.25 5.94
CA ALA A 273 8.26 -13.37 4.80
C ALA A 273 7.21 -13.54 3.68
N MET A 274 6.87 -14.78 3.32
CA MET A 274 5.83 -15.05 2.33
C MET A 274 4.44 -14.64 2.79
N LYS A 275 4.08 -14.79 4.09
CA LYS A 275 2.84 -14.28 4.66
C LYS A 275 2.78 -12.75 4.53
N GLN A 276 3.85 -12.07 4.87
CA GLN A 276 3.98 -10.60 4.79
C GLN A 276 3.84 -10.11 3.34
N LEU A 277 4.51 -10.77 2.38
CA LEU A 277 4.39 -10.46 0.95
C LEU A 277 2.96 -10.67 0.42
N GLY A 278 2.28 -11.73 0.87
CA GLY A 278 0.89 -11.99 0.51
C GLY A 278 -0.06 -10.88 0.96
N ASN A 279 0.19 -10.30 2.15
CA ASN A 279 -0.58 -9.18 2.72
C ASN A 279 -0.15 -7.82 2.19
N SER A 280 1.02 -7.70 1.58
CA SER A 280 1.56 -6.42 1.13
C SER A 280 0.87 -5.90 -0.15
N VAL A 281 1.21 -4.69 -0.54
CA VAL A 281 0.72 -4.01 -1.74
C VAL A 281 1.75 -4.05 -2.88
N ALA A 282 1.28 -3.86 -4.11
CA ALA A 282 2.12 -3.77 -5.31
C ALA A 282 2.74 -2.36 -5.40
N ILE A 283 4.02 -2.23 -5.08
CA ILE A 283 4.69 -0.92 -4.87
C ILE A 283 4.58 -0.02 -6.09
N TYR A 284 4.83 -0.52 -7.31
CA TYR A 284 4.81 0.32 -8.52
C TYR A 284 3.43 0.93 -8.79
N ALA A 285 2.36 0.14 -8.57
CA ALA A 285 1.01 0.66 -8.70
C ALA A 285 0.71 1.75 -7.65
N ILE A 286 1.09 1.52 -6.38
CA ILE A 286 0.94 2.54 -5.32
C ILE A 286 1.75 3.79 -5.66
N GLN A 287 2.99 3.65 -6.12
CA GLN A 287 3.88 4.77 -6.46
C GLN A 287 3.34 5.63 -7.60
N ASP A 288 2.80 5.02 -8.66
CA ASP A 288 2.18 5.76 -9.76
C ASP A 288 1.01 6.62 -9.28
N TYR A 289 0.17 6.08 -8.38
CA TYR A 289 -0.93 6.81 -7.77
C TYR A 289 -0.45 7.86 -6.77
N ALA A 290 0.57 7.57 -5.96
CA ALA A 290 1.19 8.53 -5.04
C ALA A 290 1.75 9.74 -5.80
N GLN A 291 2.42 9.51 -6.92
CA GLN A 291 2.92 10.59 -7.80
C GLN A 291 1.77 11.49 -8.28
N LYS A 292 0.64 10.91 -8.72
CA LYS A 292 -0.54 11.66 -9.16
C LYS A 292 -1.22 12.42 -8.02
N ILE A 293 -1.22 11.88 -6.80
CA ILE A 293 -1.74 12.58 -5.62
C ILE A 293 -0.87 13.81 -5.31
N VAL A 294 0.46 13.64 -5.29
CA VAL A 294 1.40 14.75 -5.06
C VAL A 294 1.26 15.82 -6.13
N GLU A 295 1.22 15.46 -7.42
CA GLU A 295 0.98 16.39 -8.54
C GLU A 295 -0.35 17.17 -8.38
N ALA A 296 -1.42 16.47 -7.97
CA ALA A 296 -2.72 17.11 -7.76
C ALA A 296 -2.71 18.08 -6.58
N LEU A 297 -1.99 17.75 -5.50
CA LEU A 297 -1.81 18.64 -4.36
C LEU A 297 -0.93 19.84 -4.72
N ASP A 298 0.16 19.63 -5.45
CA ASP A 298 1.07 20.70 -5.90
C ASP A 298 0.37 21.77 -6.75
N ASN A 299 -0.54 21.34 -7.62
CA ASN A 299 -1.27 22.23 -8.50
C ASN A 299 -2.42 22.99 -7.82
N ASN A 300 -2.80 22.65 -6.58
CA ASN A 300 -4.00 23.19 -5.94
C ASN A 300 -3.80 23.66 -4.47
N TYR A 301 -2.59 23.56 -3.91
CA TYR A 301 -2.24 23.99 -2.55
C TYR A 301 -0.92 24.81 -2.53
N GLU A 302 -0.73 25.68 -3.52
CA GLU A 302 0.34 26.70 -3.47
C GLU A 302 0.11 27.71 -2.35
#